data_34f15c3454948424b7f2d598bfd3b525
#
_entry.id   34f15c3454948424b7f2d598bfd3b525
#
_cell.length_a   1.000
_cell.length_b   1.000
_cell.length_c   1.000
_cell.angle_alpha   90.00
_cell.angle_beta   90.00
_cell.angle_gamma   90.00
#
_symmetry.space_group_name_H-M   'P 1'
#
loop_
_entity.id
_entity.type
_entity.pdbx_description
1 polymer ?
#
loop_
_entity_poly.entity_id
_entity_poly.type
_entity_poly.pdbx_seq_one_letter_code
_entity_poly.pdbx_strand_id
1 'polypeptide(L)'
;NVGTKHIARSGERLGIYYLESGSSMRPSKVVYDRAHSSISTATEADFNFDEIFEGADWFHFTGITPAVSDAAAELTEKALIAAKKHGVKVSVDLNFRKKLWSSEKAQKVMTNLMKYVDVCIGNEEDAELVLGFKPGDTDVTSGELELAGYKSIFEQMVDKFNFEYCVSSLRVSHSASDNGWSACIYSRDTKEFYHSKEYSIHPIVDRVGGGDSFAGGVICGMLDGKNFKDALEYGVAA
;
A
#
# COMPACT_ATOMS: atom_id res chain seq x y z
N ASN A 1 13.47 -0.51 -17.15
CA ASN A 1 14.54 0.44 -16.85
C ASN A 1 14.06 1.39 -15.76
N VAL A 2 14.77 1.46 -14.64
CA VAL A 2 14.46 2.33 -13.51
C VAL A 2 15.52 3.43 -13.43
N GLY A 3 15.09 4.70 -13.28
CA GLY A 3 15.98 5.81 -13.01
C GLY A 3 16.65 5.69 -11.65
N THR A 4 17.94 5.91 -11.55
CA THR A 4 18.71 5.75 -10.31
C THR A 4 19.36 7.03 -9.82
N LYS A 5 19.10 8.15 -10.49
CA LYS A 5 19.74 9.46 -10.22
C LYS A 5 19.50 9.92 -8.76
N HIS A 6 18.30 9.66 -8.24
CA HIS A 6 17.88 10.14 -6.93
C HIS A 6 17.96 9.07 -5.82
N ILE A 7 18.65 7.95 -6.07
CA ILE A 7 18.91 6.97 -5.01
C ILE A 7 20.01 7.51 -4.10
N ALA A 8 19.63 7.94 -2.89
CA ALA A 8 20.59 8.32 -1.86
C ALA A 8 21.39 7.09 -1.41
N ARG A 9 22.71 7.25 -1.28
CA ARG A 9 23.63 6.21 -0.80
C ARG A 9 24.28 6.72 0.49
N SER A 10 23.56 6.54 1.59
CA SER A 10 23.98 6.99 2.92
C SER A 10 23.80 5.85 3.94
N GLY A 11 24.24 6.07 5.19
CA GLY A 11 24.17 5.08 6.26
C GLY A 11 25.18 3.94 6.11
N GLU A 12 25.11 2.96 7.00
CA GLU A 12 26.13 1.91 7.12
C GLU A 12 25.73 0.60 6.43
N ARG A 13 24.43 0.31 6.29
CA ARG A 13 23.97 -0.98 5.76
C ARG A 13 22.58 -0.91 5.12
N LEU A 14 22.31 -1.82 4.20
CA LEU A 14 20.96 -2.08 3.71
C LEU A 14 20.16 -2.91 4.73
N GLY A 15 18.86 -2.67 4.80
CA GLY A 15 17.92 -3.59 5.41
C GLY A 15 17.74 -4.81 4.51
N ILE A 16 17.70 -5.99 5.09
CA ILE A 16 17.50 -7.26 4.37
C ILE A 16 16.40 -8.09 5.01
N TYR A 17 15.88 -9.03 4.26
CA TYR A 17 15.03 -10.09 4.78
C TYR A 17 15.41 -11.43 4.17
N TYR A 18 15.07 -12.49 4.88
CA TYR A 18 15.27 -13.87 4.45
C TYR A 18 13.90 -14.54 4.34
N LEU A 19 13.61 -15.10 3.16
CA LEU A 19 12.40 -15.85 2.91
C LEU A 19 12.67 -17.34 2.91
N GLU A 20 11.98 -18.06 3.78
CA GLU A 20 11.82 -19.50 3.70
C GLU A 20 10.50 -19.79 2.96
N SER A 21 10.59 -20.31 1.73
CA SER A 21 9.40 -20.56 0.91
C SER A 21 8.54 -21.68 1.50
N GLY A 22 7.23 -21.42 1.54
CA GLY A 22 6.24 -22.42 1.88
C GLY A 22 5.99 -23.41 0.75
N SER A 23 5.34 -24.52 1.06
CA SER A 23 4.91 -25.50 0.07
C SER A 23 3.69 -26.24 0.60
N SER A 24 2.64 -26.36 -0.22
CA SER A 24 1.38 -27.00 0.16
C SER A 24 0.84 -26.47 1.50
N MET A 25 0.78 -27.28 2.53
CA MET A 25 0.24 -26.92 3.86
C MET A 25 1.26 -26.19 4.76
N ARG A 26 2.54 -26.17 4.40
CA ARG A 26 3.57 -25.46 5.16
C ARG A 26 3.63 -23.99 4.74
N PRO A 27 3.33 -23.03 5.63
CA PRO A 27 3.37 -21.61 5.29
C PRO A 27 4.81 -21.13 5.07
N SER A 28 4.97 -20.06 4.29
CA SER A 28 6.23 -19.32 4.17
C SER A 28 6.58 -18.61 5.47
N LYS A 29 7.87 -18.46 5.75
CA LYS A 29 8.38 -17.72 6.90
C LYS A 29 9.34 -16.63 6.45
N VAL A 30 9.16 -15.40 6.96
CA VAL A 30 10.04 -14.27 6.67
C VAL A 30 10.75 -13.83 7.95
N VAL A 31 12.07 -13.68 7.87
CA VAL A 31 12.90 -13.10 8.92
C VAL A 31 13.44 -11.77 8.42
N TYR A 32 13.12 -10.68 9.13
CA TYR A 32 13.54 -9.32 8.79
C TYR A 32 14.75 -8.90 9.61
N ASP A 33 15.71 -8.27 8.94
CA ASP A 33 16.85 -7.59 9.53
C ASP A 33 16.89 -6.15 9.00
N ARG A 34 16.13 -5.25 9.64
CA ARG A 34 15.93 -3.84 9.24
C ARG A 34 16.49 -2.82 10.23
N ALA A 35 16.86 -3.24 11.44
CA ALA A 35 17.40 -2.35 12.44
C ALA A 35 18.69 -1.69 11.96
N HIS A 36 18.86 -0.39 12.22
CA HIS A 36 20.04 0.38 11.83
C HIS A 36 20.34 0.35 10.32
N SER A 37 19.34 0.07 9.49
CA SER A 37 19.48 0.19 8.04
C SER A 37 19.53 1.64 7.59
N SER A 38 20.11 1.90 6.42
CA SER A 38 20.25 3.26 5.88
C SER A 38 18.94 4.04 5.87
N ILE A 39 17.82 3.40 5.47
CA ILE A 39 16.50 4.07 5.49
C ILE A 39 16.01 4.37 6.93
N SER A 40 16.39 3.59 7.93
CA SER A 40 15.96 3.82 9.31
C SER A 40 16.68 4.99 9.99
N THR A 41 17.80 5.42 9.44
CA THR A 41 18.63 6.54 9.92
C THR A 41 18.67 7.72 8.97
N ALA A 42 18.04 7.59 7.79
CA ALA A 42 17.98 8.65 6.79
C ALA A 42 17.23 9.89 7.29
N THR A 43 17.66 11.05 6.83
CA THR A 43 17.10 12.36 7.17
C THR A 43 16.80 13.17 5.91
N GLU A 44 16.12 14.31 6.07
CA GLU A 44 15.85 15.23 4.96
C GLU A 44 17.14 15.69 4.23
N ALA A 45 18.27 15.78 4.95
CA ALA A 45 19.55 16.20 4.39
C ALA A 45 20.11 15.20 3.35
N ASP A 46 19.64 13.96 3.35
CA ASP A 46 20.06 12.94 2.39
C ASP A 46 19.36 13.08 1.02
N PHE A 47 18.32 13.94 0.90
CA PHE A 47 17.47 14.04 -0.29
C PHE A 47 17.26 15.49 -0.72
N ASN A 48 17.33 15.75 -2.02
CA ASN A 48 16.86 16.99 -2.62
C ASN A 48 15.44 16.77 -3.18
N PHE A 49 14.42 16.98 -2.34
CA PHE A 49 13.03 16.72 -2.74
C PHE A 49 12.53 17.63 -3.86
N ASP A 50 13.00 18.87 -3.96
CA ASP A 50 12.64 19.75 -5.07
C ASP A 50 13.14 19.18 -6.42
N GLU A 51 14.37 18.64 -6.46
CA GLU A 51 14.90 17.98 -7.65
C GLU A 51 14.22 16.61 -7.94
N ILE A 52 13.88 15.86 -6.89
CA ILE A 52 13.21 14.55 -7.02
C ILE A 52 11.82 14.70 -7.62
N PHE A 53 11.08 15.73 -7.21
CA PHE A 53 9.69 15.92 -7.64
C PHE A 53 9.53 16.87 -8.84
N GLU A 54 10.60 17.47 -9.33
CA GLU A 54 10.55 18.26 -10.55
C GLU A 54 10.14 17.39 -11.75
N GLY A 55 8.95 17.66 -12.30
CA GLY A 55 8.39 16.92 -13.44
C GLY A 55 7.92 15.50 -13.11
N ALA A 56 7.78 15.15 -11.83
CA ALA A 56 7.20 13.89 -11.42
C ALA A 56 5.66 13.96 -11.44
N ASP A 57 5.00 12.92 -11.97
CA ASP A 57 3.55 12.82 -12.02
C ASP A 57 2.98 12.13 -10.77
N TRP A 58 3.75 11.19 -10.17
CA TRP A 58 3.27 10.31 -9.11
C TRP A 58 4.35 9.98 -8.09
N PHE A 59 3.98 10.00 -6.81
CA PHE A 59 4.79 9.53 -5.70
C PHE A 59 4.05 8.41 -4.96
N HIS A 60 4.68 7.26 -4.85
CA HIS A 60 4.16 6.14 -4.06
C HIS A 60 5.05 5.86 -2.86
N PHE A 61 4.45 5.65 -1.69
CA PHE A 61 5.16 5.19 -0.51
C PHE A 61 4.41 4.04 0.18
N THR A 62 5.14 3.28 0.99
CA THR A 62 4.57 2.21 1.81
C THR A 62 4.59 2.58 3.28
N GLY A 63 3.56 2.17 4.04
CA GLY A 63 3.47 2.33 5.49
C GLY A 63 4.59 1.63 6.27
N ILE A 64 5.38 0.76 5.60
CA ILE A 64 6.59 0.19 6.19
C ILE A 64 7.65 1.28 6.46
N THR A 65 7.82 2.24 5.54
CA THR A 65 8.85 3.29 5.66
C THR A 65 8.69 4.09 6.95
N PRO A 66 7.55 4.73 7.26
CA PRO A 66 7.39 5.46 8.51
C PRO A 66 7.38 4.56 9.76
N ALA A 67 7.20 3.24 9.59
CA ALA A 67 7.20 2.28 10.69
C ALA A 67 8.59 1.87 11.17
N VAL A 68 9.64 2.02 10.33
CA VAL A 68 10.99 1.52 10.68
C VAL A 68 11.71 2.39 11.71
N SER A 69 11.39 3.70 11.80
CA SER A 69 11.93 4.62 12.82
C SER A 69 11.14 5.93 12.85
N ASP A 70 11.31 6.72 13.93
CA ASP A 70 10.72 8.06 14.02
C ASP A 70 11.33 9.00 12.96
N ALA A 71 12.65 8.91 12.72
CA ALA A 71 13.31 9.66 11.65
C ALA A 71 12.72 9.36 10.26
N ALA A 72 12.45 8.08 9.96
CA ALA A 72 11.83 7.70 8.69
C ALA A 72 10.37 8.18 8.59
N ALA A 73 9.65 8.28 9.71
CA ALA A 73 8.30 8.86 9.72
C ALA A 73 8.34 10.37 9.41
N GLU A 74 9.25 11.12 10.03
CA GLU A 74 9.48 12.53 9.74
C GLU A 74 9.93 12.75 8.29
N LEU A 75 10.87 11.95 7.81
CA LEU A 75 11.32 11.98 6.42
C LEU A 75 10.18 11.74 5.43
N THR A 76 9.31 10.78 5.72
CA THR A 76 8.12 10.51 4.89
C THR A 76 7.19 11.72 4.84
N GLU A 77 6.93 12.38 5.96
CA GLU A 77 6.11 13.60 5.97
C GLU A 77 6.75 14.72 5.14
N LYS A 78 8.07 14.92 5.25
CA LYS A 78 8.79 15.92 4.43
C LYS A 78 8.68 15.64 2.94
N ALA A 79 8.84 14.36 2.53
CA ALA A 79 8.65 13.96 1.15
C ALA A 79 7.22 14.24 0.66
N LEU A 80 6.21 13.95 1.47
CA LEU A 80 4.81 14.19 1.14
C LEU A 80 4.49 15.68 0.98
N ILE A 81 5.00 16.53 1.87
CA ILE A 81 4.86 17.99 1.77
C ILE A 81 5.48 18.49 0.46
N ALA A 82 6.67 18.02 0.12
CA ALA A 82 7.36 18.41 -1.11
C ALA A 82 6.60 17.91 -2.36
N ALA A 83 6.13 16.66 -2.37
CA ALA A 83 5.32 16.13 -3.45
C ALA A 83 4.07 16.99 -3.71
N LYS A 84 3.33 17.37 -2.65
CA LYS A 84 2.16 18.25 -2.80
C LYS A 84 2.52 19.66 -3.25
N LYS A 85 3.65 20.21 -2.82
CA LYS A 85 4.18 21.51 -3.31
C LYS A 85 4.42 21.50 -4.83
N HIS A 86 4.86 20.36 -5.37
CA HIS A 86 5.11 20.17 -6.81
C HIS A 86 3.87 19.66 -7.58
N GLY A 87 2.71 19.53 -6.94
CA GLY A 87 1.48 19.06 -7.59
C GLY A 87 1.47 17.56 -7.93
N VAL A 88 2.37 16.80 -7.34
CA VAL A 88 2.52 15.35 -7.58
C VAL A 88 1.36 14.60 -6.93
N LYS A 89 0.75 13.65 -7.65
CA LYS A 89 -0.24 12.73 -7.12
C LYS A 89 0.43 11.75 -6.17
N VAL A 90 -0.19 11.47 -5.03
CA VAL A 90 0.38 10.63 -3.97
C VAL A 90 -0.46 9.39 -3.74
N SER A 91 0.17 8.22 -3.69
CA SER A 91 -0.47 6.99 -3.22
C SER A 91 0.30 6.34 -2.07
N VAL A 92 -0.42 5.58 -1.26
CA VAL A 92 0.13 4.79 -0.16
C VAL A 92 -0.35 3.34 -0.25
N ASP A 93 0.53 2.38 0.05
CA ASP A 93 0.16 1.06 0.53
C ASP A 93 0.29 1.05 2.06
N LEU A 94 -0.82 0.89 2.78
CA LEU A 94 -0.86 0.95 4.25
C LEU A 94 0.05 -0.09 4.91
N ASN A 95 0.08 -1.29 4.39
CA ASN A 95 1.08 -2.35 4.60
C ASN A 95 1.50 -2.51 6.07
N PHE A 96 0.55 -2.70 6.98
CA PHE A 96 0.79 -2.80 8.41
C PHE A 96 1.77 -3.91 8.76
N ARG A 97 2.67 -3.63 9.68
CA ARG A 97 3.65 -4.60 10.18
C ARG A 97 3.71 -4.56 11.70
N LYS A 98 2.96 -5.45 12.36
CA LYS A 98 2.90 -5.55 13.84
C LYS A 98 4.25 -5.71 14.54
N LYS A 99 5.30 -6.14 13.81
CA LYS A 99 6.66 -6.26 14.35
C LYS A 99 7.43 -4.93 14.37
N LEU A 100 6.95 -3.89 13.68
CA LEU A 100 7.61 -2.58 13.59
C LEU A 100 7.00 -1.58 14.56
N TRP A 101 5.68 -1.58 14.70
CA TRP A 101 4.96 -0.64 15.58
C TRP A 101 3.64 -1.21 16.09
N SER A 102 3.09 -0.59 17.14
CA SER A 102 1.73 -0.88 17.61
C SER A 102 0.69 -0.20 16.73
N SER A 103 -0.56 -0.69 16.80
CA SER A 103 -1.69 -0.08 16.09
C SER A 103 -1.90 1.38 16.51
N GLU A 104 -1.77 1.71 17.80
CA GLU A 104 -1.93 3.07 18.31
C GLU A 104 -0.89 4.02 17.71
N LYS A 105 0.38 3.58 17.61
CA LYS A 105 1.44 4.37 16.97
C LYS A 105 1.18 4.50 15.47
N ALA A 106 0.80 3.42 14.80
CA ALA A 106 0.44 3.43 13.38
C ALA A 106 -0.69 4.41 13.10
N GLN A 107 -1.78 4.36 13.86
CA GLN A 107 -2.91 5.29 13.71
C GLN A 107 -2.50 6.74 13.91
N LYS A 108 -1.71 7.03 14.93
CA LYS A 108 -1.24 8.40 15.20
C LYS A 108 -0.41 8.95 14.05
N VAL A 109 0.56 8.20 13.56
CA VAL A 109 1.49 8.64 12.50
C VAL A 109 0.77 8.69 11.16
N MET A 110 0.14 7.59 10.76
CA MET A 110 -0.46 7.48 9.43
C MET A 110 -1.65 8.41 9.25
N THR A 111 -2.52 8.61 10.26
CA THR A 111 -3.61 9.60 10.17
C THR A 111 -3.07 10.99 9.82
N ASN A 112 -1.91 11.38 10.35
CA ASN A 112 -1.29 12.65 10.00
C ASN A 112 -0.77 12.68 8.56
N LEU A 113 -0.25 11.55 8.04
CA LEU A 113 0.26 11.47 6.67
C LEU A 113 -0.86 11.41 5.62
N MET A 114 -2.03 10.85 5.97
CA MET A 114 -3.14 10.65 5.03
C MET A 114 -3.70 11.94 4.44
N LYS A 115 -3.52 13.09 5.09
CA LYS A 115 -3.92 14.40 4.55
C LYS A 115 -3.22 14.79 3.23
N TYR A 116 -2.13 14.10 2.89
CA TYR A 116 -1.36 14.32 1.66
C TYR A 116 -1.64 13.28 0.57
N VAL A 117 -2.44 12.25 0.88
CA VAL A 117 -2.64 11.08 0.01
C VAL A 117 -3.87 11.25 -0.87
N ASP A 118 -3.73 10.93 -2.14
CA ASP A 118 -4.83 10.92 -3.12
C ASP A 118 -5.40 9.49 -3.31
N VAL A 119 -4.55 8.45 -3.27
CA VAL A 119 -4.95 7.05 -3.47
C VAL A 119 -4.45 6.19 -2.32
N CYS A 120 -5.37 5.54 -1.62
CA CYS A 120 -5.06 4.65 -0.50
C CYS A 120 -5.24 3.19 -0.91
N ILE A 121 -4.17 2.40 -0.79
CA ILE A 121 -4.15 0.96 -1.04
C ILE A 121 -3.98 0.25 0.30
N GLY A 122 -4.80 -0.75 0.58
CA GLY A 122 -4.72 -1.53 1.81
C GLY A 122 -5.96 -2.42 1.97
N ASN A 123 -5.84 -3.50 2.74
CA ASN A 123 -6.95 -4.38 3.05
C ASN A 123 -7.73 -3.88 4.28
N GLU A 124 -8.79 -4.60 4.68
CA GLU A 124 -9.62 -4.25 5.84
C GLU A 124 -8.86 -4.28 7.17
N GLU A 125 -7.91 -5.23 7.33
CA GLU A 125 -7.05 -5.31 8.51
C GLU A 125 -6.13 -4.09 8.59
N ASP A 126 -5.56 -3.67 7.45
CA ASP A 126 -4.77 -2.45 7.37
C ASP A 126 -5.61 -1.20 7.69
N ALA A 127 -6.84 -1.11 7.16
CA ALA A 127 -7.74 0.01 7.42
C ALA A 127 -8.10 0.10 8.92
N GLU A 128 -8.32 -1.03 9.58
CA GLU A 128 -8.60 -1.07 11.02
C GLU A 128 -7.35 -0.71 11.83
N LEU A 129 -6.24 -1.43 11.62
CA LEU A 129 -5.05 -1.31 12.48
C LEU A 129 -4.28 -0.02 12.27
N VAL A 130 -4.28 0.52 11.04
CA VAL A 130 -3.51 1.72 10.66
C VAL A 130 -4.31 3.00 10.75
N LEU A 131 -5.63 2.96 10.44
CA LEU A 131 -6.47 4.14 10.35
C LEU A 131 -7.68 4.13 11.31
N GLY A 132 -7.95 2.99 11.94
CA GLY A 132 -9.00 2.83 12.95
C GLY A 132 -10.41 2.63 12.37
N PHE A 133 -10.55 2.29 11.07
CA PHE A 133 -11.85 2.01 10.47
C PHE A 133 -12.21 0.54 10.65
N LYS A 134 -13.46 0.31 11.06
CA LYS A 134 -14.02 -1.03 11.21
C LYS A 134 -15.19 -1.21 10.27
N PRO A 135 -15.41 -2.43 9.74
CA PRO A 135 -16.66 -2.74 9.08
C PRO A 135 -17.80 -2.42 10.05
N GLY A 136 -18.89 -1.84 9.53
CA GLY A 136 -20.11 -1.69 10.31
C GLY A 136 -20.62 -3.07 10.79
N ASP A 137 -21.47 -3.08 11.83
CA ASP A 137 -22.11 -4.31 12.36
C ASP A 137 -23.00 -4.97 11.28
N THR A 138 -22.36 -5.65 10.33
CA THR A 138 -23.02 -6.53 9.38
C THR A 138 -22.67 -7.97 9.77
N ASP A 139 -23.69 -8.76 10.11
CA ASP A 139 -23.59 -10.21 10.30
C ASP A 139 -23.10 -10.86 8.99
N VAL A 140 -21.80 -11.13 8.89
CA VAL A 140 -21.12 -11.49 7.63
C VAL A 140 -20.98 -13.00 7.53
N THR A 141 -21.74 -13.62 6.64
CA THR A 141 -21.63 -15.07 6.35
C THR A 141 -21.49 -15.42 4.85
N SER A 142 -21.36 -14.44 3.96
CA SER A 142 -21.16 -14.70 2.51
C SER A 142 -20.24 -13.67 1.86
N GLY A 143 -19.59 -14.01 0.73
CA GLY A 143 -18.66 -13.13 0.01
C GLY A 143 -19.28 -11.80 -0.47
N GLU A 144 -20.60 -11.72 -0.69
CA GLU A 144 -21.28 -10.46 -1.04
C GLU A 144 -21.30 -9.49 0.16
N LEU A 145 -21.41 -10.01 1.37
CA LEU A 145 -21.37 -9.23 2.61
C LEU A 145 -19.96 -8.71 2.90
N GLU A 146 -18.91 -9.49 2.54
CA GLU A 146 -17.53 -9.06 2.65
C GLU A 146 -17.27 -7.85 1.75
N LEU A 147 -17.69 -7.87 0.49
CA LEU A 147 -17.58 -6.73 -0.44
C LEU A 147 -18.37 -5.51 0.03
N ALA A 148 -19.54 -5.70 0.65
CA ALA A 148 -20.31 -4.60 1.26
C ALA A 148 -19.56 -3.98 2.45
N GLY A 149 -18.84 -4.79 3.22
CA GLY A 149 -17.95 -4.33 4.30
C GLY A 149 -16.82 -3.45 3.76
N TYR A 150 -16.14 -3.87 2.70
CA TYR A 150 -15.12 -3.05 2.02
C TYR A 150 -15.67 -1.73 1.53
N LYS A 151 -16.83 -1.73 0.87
CA LYS A 151 -17.47 -0.50 0.39
C LYS A 151 -17.72 0.47 1.54
N SER A 152 -18.28 0.00 2.65
CA SER A 152 -18.56 0.84 3.83
C SER A 152 -17.29 1.42 4.45
N ILE A 153 -16.21 0.64 4.55
CA ILE A 153 -14.90 1.13 5.03
C ILE A 153 -14.36 2.20 4.09
N PHE A 154 -14.39 1.97 2.79
CA PHE A 154 -13.87 2.91 1.80
C PHE A 154 -14.64 4.23 1.78
N GLU A 155 -15.97 4.19 1.93
CA GLU A 155 -16.80 5.38 2.08
C GLU A 155 -16.38 6.21 3.30
N GLN A 156 -16.19 5.58 4.47
CA GLN A 156 -15.70 6.24 5.68
C GLN A 156 -14.30 6.84 5.51
N MET A 157 -13.38 6.12 4.83
CA MET A 157 -12.03 6.60 4.56
C MET A 157 -12.04 7.82 3.65
N VAL A 158 -12.85 7.78 2.59
CA VAL A 158 -13.05 8.91 1.67
C VAL A 158 -13.65 10.11 2.39
N ASP A 159 -14.66 9.92 3.19
CA ASP A 159 -15.31 11.00 3.97
C ASP A 159 -14.33 11.68 4.93
N LYS A 160 -13.44 10.90 5.55
CA LYS A 160 -12.48 11.43 6.53
C LYS A 160 -11.25 12.09 5.90
N PHE A 161 -10.69 11.47 4.84
CA PHE A 161 -9.40 11.87 4.28
C PHE A 161 -9.49 12.47 2.87
N ASN A 162 -10.66 12.41 2.24
CA ASN A 162 -10.89 12.90 0.88
C ASN A 162 -10.06 12.18 -0.19
N PHE A 163 -9.74 10.90 0.00
CA PHE A 163 -9.06 10.11 -1.03
C PHE A 163 -9.85 10.12 -2.35
N GLU A 164 -9.14 10.20 -3.47
CA GLU A 164 -9.73 10.06 -4.80
C GLU A 164 -10.16 8.61 -5.04
N TYR A 165 -9.29 7.67 -4.61
CA TYR A 165 -9.56 6.23 -4.68
C TYR A 165 -9.12 5.51 -3.42
N CYS A 166 -9.94 4.53 -3.00
CA CYS A 166 -9.55 3.48 -2.05
C CYS A 166 -9.50 2.15 -2.79
N VAL A 167 -8.43 1.38 -2.60
CA VAL A 167 -8.13 0.16 -3.37
C VAL A 167 -7.70 -0.96 -2.43
N SER A 168 -8.18 -2.18 -2.67
CA SER A 168 -7.71 -3.37 -1.96
C SER A 168 -7.54 -4.54 -2.91
N SER A 169 -6.42 -5.27 -2.77
CA SER A 169 -6.31 -6.62 -3.32
C SER A 169 -7.00 -7.61 -2.38
N LEU A 170 -7.72 -8.57 -2.95
CA LEU A 170 -8.47 -9.60 -2.24
C LEU A 170 -7.83 -10.95 -2.53
N ARG A 171 -7.43 -11.64 -1.47
CA ARG A 171 -6.78 -12.94 -1.59
C ARG A 171 -7.51 -14.01 -0.80
N VAL A 172 -7.99 -15.03 -1.49
CA VAL A 172 -8.51 -16.26 -0.87
C VAL A 172 -7.37 -17.29 -0.83
N SER A 173 -6.89 -17.62 0.35
CA SER A 173 -5.74 -18.52 0.52
C SER A 173 -6.21 -19.96 0.71
N HIS A 174 -6.09 -20.79 -0.33
CA HIS A 174 -6.41 -22.23 -0.25
C HIS A 174 -5.24 -23.04 0.29
N SER A 175 -4.01 -22.69 -0.15
CA SER A 175 -2.77 -23.28 0.34
C SER A 175 -1.59 -22.33 0.12
N ALA A 176 -0.36 -22.76 0.47
CA ALA A 176 0.84 -22.01 0.13
C ALA A 176 1.10 -21.92 -1.38
N SER A 177 0.48 -22.78 -2.18
CA SER A 177 0.70 -22.90 -3.63
C SER A 177 -0.55 -22.60 -4.47
N ASP A 178 -1.68 -22.24 -3.83
CA ASP A 178 -2.96 -22.04 -4.49
C ASP A 178 -3.75 -20.91 -3.83
N ASN A 179 -4.04 -19.85 -4.58
CA ASN A 179 -4.81 -18.71 -4.11
C ASN A 179 -5.86 -18.27 -5.14
N GLY A 180 -7.04 -17.86 -4.64
CA GLY A 180 -7.91 -16.94 -5.37
C GLY A 180 -7.35 -15.52 -5.29
N TRP A 181 -7.47 -14.76 -6.38
CA TRP A 181 -6.96 -13.40 -6.50
C TRP A 181 -7.94 -12.49 -7.22
N SER A 182 -8.29 -11.39 -6.60
CA SER A 182 -9.13 -10.32 -7.14
C SER A 182 -8.81 -9.00 -6.45
N ALA A 183 -9.56 -7.96 -6.75
CA ALA A 183 -9.40 -6.66 -6.10
C ALA A 183 -10.70 -5.86 -6.11
N CYS A 184 -10.78 -4.84 -5.27
CA CYS A 184 -11.86 -3.86 -5.30
C CYS A 184 -11.33 -2.43 -5.23
N ILE A 185 -12.10 -1.50 -5.76
CA ILE A 185 -11.82 -0.06 -5.78
C ILE A 185 -13.08 0.74 -5.54
N TYR A 186 -12.96 1.83 -4.82
CA TYR A 186 -14.01 2.83 -4.66
C TYR A 186 -13.53 4.19 -5.18
N SER A 187 -14.36 4.83 -5.98
CA SER A 187 -14.12 6.18 -6.52
C SER A 187 -14.95 7.21 -5.75
N ARG A 188 -14.29 8.20 -5.17
CA ARG A 188 -14.94 9.35 -4.51
C ARG A 188 -15.86 10.11 -5.45
N ASP A 189 -15.38 10.40 -6.65
CA ASP A 189 -16.06 11.36 -7.56
C ASP A 189 -17.31 10.74 -8.18
N THR A 190 -17.27 9.45 -8.54
CA THR A 190 -18.44 8.73 -9.08
C THR A 190 -19.27 8.03 -8.02
N LYS A 191 -18.74 7.86 -6.79
CA LYS A 191 -19.33 7.05 -5.70
C LYS A 191 -19.59 5.60 -6.11
N GLU A 192 -18.83 5.12 -7.07
CA GLU A 192 -18.91 3.74 -7.55
C GLU A 192 -17.92 2.85 -6.82
N PHE A 193 -18.39 1.67 -6.40
CA PHE A 193 -17.58 0.56 -5.97
C PHE A 193 -17.51 -0.46 -7.10
N TYR A 194 -16.31 -0.94 -7.41
CA TYR A 194 -16.08 -1.94 -8.44
C TYR A 194 -15.23 -3.08 -7.89
N HIS A 195 -15.65 -4.31 -8.19
CA HIS A 195 -14.92 -5.54 -7.93
C HIS A 195 -14.41 -6.11 -9.25
N SER A 196 -13.14 -6.49 -9.29
CA SER A 196 -12.49 -7.04 -10.48
C SER A 196 -12.95 -8.48 -10.78
N LYS A 197 -12.50 -9.01 -11.89
CA LYS A 197 -12.56 -10.45 -12.14
C LYS A 197 -11.75 -11.21 -11.10
N GLU A 198 -12.20 -12.44 -10.81
CA GLU A 198 -11.49 -13.37 -9.95
C GLU A 198 -10.62 -14.30 -10.78
N TYR A 199 -9.41 -14.55 -10.29
CA TYR A 199 -8.43 -15.44 -10.90
C TYR A 199 -8.04 -16.53 -9.91
N SER A 200 -7.84 -17.76 -10.39
CA SER A 200 -7.20 -18.84 -9.65
C SER A 200 -5.73 -18.89 -10.05
N ILE A 201 -4.84 -18.69 -9.08
CA ILE A 201 -3.39 -18.72 -9.29
C ILE A 201 -2.85 -20.05 -8.76
N HIS A 202 -2.54 -20.96 -9.65
CA HIS A 202 -2.02 -22.29 -9.34
C HIS A 202 -1.14 -22.83 -10.49
N PRO A 203 0.09 -23.34 -10.21
CA PRO A 203 0.80 -23.22 -8.93
C PRO A 203 1.41 -21.81 -8.75
N ILE A 204 1.46 -21.34 -7.51
CA ILE A 204 2.19 -20.12 -7.19
C ILE A 204 3.68 -20.42 -7.21
N VAL A 205 4.43 -19.72 -8.07
CA VAL A 205 5.90 -19.85 -8.18
C VAL A 205 6.58 -19.00 -7.10
N ASP A 206 6.16 -17.75 -6.97
CA ASP A 206 6.59 -16.82 -5.93
C ASP A 206 5.41 -15.91 -5.55
N ARG A 207 5.33 -15.53 -4.30
CA ARG A 207 4.30 -14.60 -3.80
C ARG A 207 4.85 -13.30 -3.26
N VAL A 208 6.20 -13.18 -3.21
CA VAL A 208 6.85 -11.98 -2.72
C VAL A 208 6.66 -10.86 -3.73
N GLY A 209 6.22 -9.70 -3.25
CA GLY A 209 5.97 -8.54 -4.11
C GLY A 209 4.63 -8.56 -4.86
N GLY A 210 3.74 -9.55 -4.63
CA GLY A 210 2.42 -9.59 -5.29
C GLY A 210 1.58 -8.34 -4.99
N GLY A 211 1.60 -7.83 -3.75
CA GLY A 211 0.99 -6.54 -3.40
C GLY A 211 1.66 -5.36 -4.08
N ASP A 212 3.00 -5.38 -4.16
CA ASP A 212 3.77 -4.30 -4.81
C ASP A 212 3.52 -4.29 -6.33
N SER A 213 3.46 -5.47 -6.99
CA SER A 213 3.10 -5.59 -8.40
C SER A 213 1.68 -5.09 -8.66
N PHE A 214 0.73 -5.50 -7.84
CA PHE A 214 -0.65 -5.04 -7.91
C PHE A 214 -0.73 -3.51 -7.81
N ALA A 215 -0.12 -2.91 -6.79
CA ALA A 215 -0.10 -1.46 -6.60
C ALA A 215 0.57 -0.75 -7.79
N GLY A 216 1.71 -1.27 -8.25
CA GLY A 216 2.41 -0.77 -9.44
C GLY A 216 1.56 -0.84 -10.71
N GLY A 217 0.83 -1.94 -10.91
CA GLY A 217 -0.09 -2.10 -12.04
C GLY A 217 -1.25 -1.11 -12.00
N VAL A 218 -1.89 -0.93 -10.84
CA VAL A 218 -2.98 0.07 -10.68
C VAL A 218 -2.47 1.47 -10.99
N ILE A 219 -1.31 1.88 -10.43
CA ILE A 219 -0.70 3.19 -10.67
C ILE A 219 -0.35 3.37 -12.15
N CYS A 220 0.25 2.37 -12.78
CA CYS A 220 0.57 2.38 -14.20
C CYS A 220 -0.70 2.56 -15.06
N GLY A 221 -1.76 1.81 -14.78
CA GLY A 221 -3.03 1.95 -15.46
C GLY A 221 -3.62 3.36 -15.34
N MET A 222 -3.54 3.98 -14.16
CA MET A 222 -4.00 5.35 -13.94
C MET A 222 -3.14 6.38 -14.68
N LEU A 223 -1.82 6.21 -14.69
CA LEU A 223 -0.88 7.07 -15.43
C LEU A 223 -1.08 6.97 -16.95
N ASP A 224 -1.45 5.80 -17.46
CA ASP A 224 -1.82 5.57 -18.86
C ASP A 224 -3.19 6.16 -19.23
N GLY A 225 -3.87 6.82 -18.30
CA GLY A 225 -5.18 7.46 -18.53
C GLY A 225 -6.35 6.48 -18.60
N LYS A 226 -6.19 5.24 -18.15
CA LYS A 226 -7.31 4.31 -18.02
C LYS A 226 -8.30 4.79 -16.97
N ASN A 227 -9.59 4.47 -17.17
CA ASN A 227 -10.56 4.65 -16.09
C ASN A 227 -10.21 3.75 -14.89
N PHE A 228 -10.75 4.04 -13.72
CA PHE A 228 -10.35 3.37 -12.48
C PHE A 228 -10.67 1.85 -12.47
N LYS A 229 -11.68 1.41 -13.22
CA LYS A 229 -12.04 -0.01 -13.34
C LYS A 229 -10.99 -0.76 -14.17
N ASP A 230 -10.62 -0.21 -15.32
CA ASP A 230 -9.59 -0.78 -16.19
C ASP A 230 -8.19 -0.71 -15.53
N ALA A 231 -7.90 0.34 -14.75
CA ALA A 231 -6.68 0.43 -13.97
C ALA A 231 -6.62 -0.66 -12.87
N LEU A 232 -7.77 -0.96 -12.22
CA LEU A 232 -7.85 -2.06 -11.26
C LEU A 232 -7.59 -3.42 -11.92
N GLU A 233 -8.25 -3.70 -13.07
CA GLU A 233 -8.04 -4.96 -13.82
C GLU A 233 -6.58 -5.10 -14.26
N TYR A 234 -5.93 -3.98 -14.64
CA TYR A 234 -4.51 -3.98 -14.99
C TYR A 234 -3.63 -4.33 -13.79
N GLY A 235 -3.95 -3.80 -12.61
CA GLY A 235 -3.27 -4.15 -11.36
C GLY A 235 -3.45 -5.62 -10.96
N VAL A 236 -4.66 -6.17 -11.14
CA VAL A 236 -4.92 -7.59 -10.83
C VAL A 236 -4.16 -8.52 -11.78
N ALA A 237 -3.91 -8.09 -13.01
CA ALA A 237 -3.19 -8.86 -14.02
C ALA A 237 -1.65 -8.75 -13.92
N ALA A 238 -1.12 -7.79 -13.14
CA ALA A 238 0.31 -7.55 -12.98
C ALA A 238 0.93 -8.46 -11.91
#